data_eedf662a48e33fb05254cdeb76903892
#
_entry.id   eedf662a48e33fb05254cdeb76903892
#
_cell.length_a   1.000
_cell.length_b   1.000
_cell.length_c   1.000
_cell.angle_alpha   90.00
_cell.angle_beta   90.00
_cell.angle_gamma   90.00
#
_symmetry.space_group_name_H-M   'P 1'
#
loop_
_entity.id
_entity.type
_entity.pdbx_description
1 polymer ?
#
loop_
_entity_poly.entity_id
_entity_poly.type
_entity_poly.pdbx_seq_one_letter_code
_entity_poly.pdbx_strand_id
1 'polypeptide(L)'
;KSLRSVSILKLRKILERIDTVEVLFNANRYILQLSEDVYCDYLACLDWLKDKRVRTQPDFEYFYDIISKGEVFKGESFDWMDDFKSYICNSTVDVLSRFIDTYSIEDEADRVIQIADQILLNDPCNEEALLYKIKALIYQNNFKLARYVYDRFCALYQEMYGEAFPSSFEQVVPSPLMSQQSPQ
;
A
#
# COMPACT_ATOMS: atom_id res chain seq x y z
N LYS A 1 -12.26 32.32 -24.59
CA LYS A 1 -12.06 31.83 -23.19
C LYS A 1 -11.15 30.62 -23.26
N SER A 2 -10.07 30.60 -22.43
CA SER A 2 -9.15 29.47 -22.39
C SER A 2 -9.89 28.21 -21.88
N LEU A 3 -9.53 27.03 -22.40
CA LEU A 3 -10.07 25.73 -21.92
C LEU A 3 -9.95 25.61 -20.39
N ARG A 4 -8.84 26.07 -19.83
CA ARG A 4 -8.57 26.13 -18.38
C ARG A 4 -9.66 26.90 -17.63
N SER A 5 -10.04 28.09 -18.12
CA SER A 5 -11.08 28.91 -17.47
C SER A 5 -12.46 28.25 -17.50
N VAL A 6 -12.77 27.52 -18.57
CA VAL A 6 -14.01 26.77 -18.69
C VAL A 6 -14.05 25.59 -17.73
N SER A 7 -12.95 24.84 -17.61
CA SER A 7 -12.84 23.71 -16.69
C SER A 7 -12.98 24.12 -15.23
N ILE A 8 -12.33 25.22 -14.83
CA ILE A 8 -12.44 25.76 -13.47
C ILE A 8 -13.87 26.24 -13.16
N LEU A 9 -14.55 26.88 -14.11
CA LEU A 9 -15.94 27.29 -13.93
C LEU A 9 -16.86 26.07 -13.76
N LYS A 10 -16.66 25.00 -14.54
CA LYS A 10 -17.40 23.75 -14.38
C LYS A 10 -17.15 23.11 -13.01
N LEU A 11 -15.89 23.04 -12.58
CA LEU A 11 -15.51 22.50 -11.28
C LEU A 11 -16.19 23.29 -10.15
N ARG A 12 -16.09 24.63 -10.14
CA ARG A 12 -16.77 25.47 -9.15
C ARG A 12 -18.29 25.18 -9.10
N LYS A 13 -18.93 25.10 -10.27
CA LYS A 13 -20.35 24.81 -10.34
C LYS A 13 -20.75 23.43 -9.79
N ILE A 14 -19.86 22.44 -9.92
CA ILE A 14 -20.06 21.12 -9.29
C ILE A 14 -19.90 21.23 -7.77
N LEU A 15 -18.88 21.94 -7.32
CA LEU A 15 -18.54 22.09 -5.90
C LEU A 15 -19.49 23.05 -5.16
N GLU A 16 -20.21 23.97 -5.86
CA GLU A 16 -21.27 24.79 -5.24
C GLU A 16 -22.35 23.99 -4.49
N ARG A 17 -22.45 22.69 -4.76
CA ARG A 17 -23.37 21.77 -4.06
C ARG A 17 -22.76 21.15 -2.81
N ILE A 18 -21.51 21.45 -2.54
CA ILE A 18 -20.73 20.91 -1.43
C ILE A 18 -20.23 22.11 -0.62
N ASP A 19 -20.98 22.53 0.39
CA ASP A 19 -20.72 23.76 1.16
C ASP A 19 -19.36 23.78 1.87
N THR A 20 -18.67 22.63 1.90
CA THR A 20 -17.41 22.41 2.63
C THR A 20 -16.18 22.47 1.76
N VAL A 21 -16.32 22.72 0.43
CA VAL A 21 -15.20 22.71 -0.53
C VAL A 21 -15.27 23.90 -1.45
N GLU A 22 -14.20 24.69 -1.49
CA GLU A 22 -14.10 25.89 -2.33
C GLU A 22 -12.84 25.89 -3.21
N VAL A 23 -12.95 26.42 -4.45
CA VAL A 23 -11.81 26.62 -5.35
C VAL A 23 -11.41 28.09 -5.32
N LEU A 24 -10.32 28.39 -4.67
CA LEU A 24 -9.70 29.71 -4.61
C LEU A 24 -8.68 29.89 -5.73
N PHE A 25 -8.42 31.15 -6.09
CA PHE A 25 -7.30 31.53 -6.96
C PHE A 25 -6.44 32.54 -6.22
N ASN A 26 -5.23 32.16 -5.86
CA ASN A 26 -4.28 32.99 -5.15
C ASN A 26 -2.86 32.76 -5.68
N ALA A 27 -2.05 33.84 -5.76
CA ALA A 27 -0.65 33.77 -6.20
C ALA A 27 -0.46 32.95 -7.51
N ASN A 28 -1.34 33.17 -8.50
CA ASN A 28 -1.33 32.46 -9.80
C ASN A 28 -1.55 30.94 -9.73
N ARG A 29 -2.14 30.45 -8.63
CA ARG A 29 -2.47 29.02 -8.40
C ARG A 29 -3.94 28.87 -8.06
N TYR A 30 -4.53 27.76 -8.48
CA TYR A 30 -5.82 27.30 -7.97
C TYR A 30 -5.58 26.44 -6.74
N ILE A 31 -6.32 26.71 -5.69
CA ILE A 31 -6.25 26.01 -4.40
C ILE A 31 -7.62 25.44 -4.12
N LEU A 32 -7.70 24.15 -3.86
CA LEU A 32 -8.89 23.53 -3.31
C LEU A 32 -8.83 23.69 -1.80
N GLN A 33 -9.71 24.54 -1.26
CA GLN A 33 -9.84 24.74 0.17
C GLN A 33 -10.93 23.83 0.71
N LEU A 34 -10.59 23.06 1.73
CA LEU A 34 -11.51 22.22 2.47
C LEU A 34 -11.83 22.88 3.80
N SER A 35 -13.07 22.80 4.26
CA SER A 35 -13.42 23.22 5.63
C SER A 35 -12.83 22.24 6.66
N GLU A 36 -12.75 22.65 7.90
CA GLU A 36 -12.20 21.83 8.99
C GLU A 36 -12.99 20.53 9.24
N ASP A 37 -14.26 20.49 8.85
CA ASP A 37 -15.13 19.33 8.98
C ASP A 37 -14.94 18.28 7.87
N VAL A 38 -14.15 18.59 6.83
CA VAL A 38 -13.92 17.67 5.71
C VAL A 38 -12.75 16.75 6.00
N TYR A 39 -13.03 15.48 6.16
CA TYR A 39 -12.00 14.45 6.20
C TYR A 39 -11.54 14.09 4.77
N CYS A 40 -10.24 14.15 4.54
CA CYS A 40 -9.60 13.71 3.31
C CYS A 40 -8.51 12.68 3.66
N ASP A 41 -8.72 11.44 3.29
CA ASP A 41 -7.81 10.32 3.54
C ASP A 41 -6.42 10.55 2.95
N TYR A 42 -6.36 11.11 1.75
CA TYR A 42 -5.09 11.49 1.11
C TYR A 42 -4.28 12.49 1.97
N LEU A 43 -4.92 13.55 2.48
CA LEU A 43 -4.25 14.52 3.34
C LEU A 43 -3.85 13.90 4.68
N ALA A 44 -4.70 13.10 5.27
CA ALA A 44 -4.40 12.37 6.49
C ALA A 44 -3.21 11.42 6.33
N CYS A 45 -3.15 10.70 5.20
CA CYS A 45 -2.01 9.86 4.83
C CYS A 45 -0.73 10.69 4.67
N LEU A 46 -0.77 11.80 3.91
CA LEU A 46 0.37 12.67 3.72
C LEU A 46 0.90 13.29 5.02
N ASP A 47 0.01 13.76 5.88
CA ASP A 47 0.39 14.34 7.16
C ASP A 47 1.03 13.30 8.07
N TRP A 48 0.48 12.07 8.06
CA TRP A 48 1.07 10.96 8.79
C TRP A 48 2.48 10.61 8.27
N LEU A 49 2.68 10.55 6.94
CA LEU A 49 3.97 10.22 6.32
C LEU A 49 5.03 11.32 6.53
N LYS A 50 4.62 12.60 6.59
CA LYS A 50 5.52 13.74 6.82
C LYS A 50 5.97 13.85 8.27
N ASP A 51 5.19 13.38 9.20
CA ASP A 51 5.49 13.48 10.62
C ASP A 51 6.57 12.45 11.01
N LYS A 52 7.71 12.95 11.45
CA LYS A 52 8.91 12.15 11.80
C LYS A 52 8.92 11.66 13.26
N ARG A 53 7.84 11.84 14.01
CA ARG A 53 7.78 11.36 15.41
C ARG A 53 7.88 9.83 15.45
N VAL A 54 8.37 9.32 16.59
CA VAL A 54 8.29 7.88 16.87
C VAL A 54 6.81 7.49 16.93
N ARG A 55 6.42 6.52 16.12
CA ARG A 55 5.04 6.04 16.02
C ARG A 55 4.81 4.91 17.01
N THR A 56 3.66 4.99 17.66
CA THR A 56 3.16 3.91 18.51
C THR A 56 2.33 2.91 17.68
N GLN A 57 2.02 1.77 18.28
CA GLN A 57 1.12 0.80 17.65
C GLN A 57 -0.26 1.40 17.28
N PRO A 58 -0.94 2.18 18.15
CA PRO A 58 -2.19 2.85 17.77
C PRO A 58 -2.04 3.83 16.59
N ASP A 59 -0.92 4.56 16.50
CA ASP A 59 -0.65 5.44 15.36
C ASP A 59 -0.55 4.64 14.06
N PHE A 60 0.10 3.48 14.11
CA PHE A 60 0.22 2.58 12.96
C PHE A 60 -1.14 2.01 12.55
N GLU A 61 -1.98 1.58 13.48
CA GLU A 61 -3.31 1.06 13.17
C GLU A 61 -4.18 2.13 12.47
N TYR A 62 -4.11 3.37 12.93
CA TYR A 62 -4.79 4.50 12.25
C TYR A 62 -4.29 4.68 10.82
N PHE A 63 -2.97 4.67 10.60
CA PHE A 63 -2.39 4.76 9.26
C PHE A 63 -2.81 3.58 8.38
N TYR A 64 -2.74 2.36 8.93
CA TYR A 64 -3.13 1.16 8.22
C TYR A 64 -4.59 1.19 7.79
N ASP A 65 -5.49 1.70 8.63
CA ASP A 65 -6.91 1.89 8.28
C ASP A 65 -7.08 2.85 7.09
N ILE A 66 -6.27 3.89 7.01
CA ILE A 66 -6.31 4.82 5.87
C ILE A 66 -5.89 4.10 4.57
N ILE A 67 -4.72 3.45 4.57
CA ILE A 67 -4.16 2.84 3.35
C ILE A 67 -4.90 1.58 2.89
N SER A 68 -5.57 0.88 3.80
CA SER A 68 -6.36 -0.31 3.49
C SER A 68 -7.65 -0.02 2.71
N LYS A 69 -8.07 1.24 2.61
CA LYS A 69 -9.26 1.65 1.83
C LYS A 69 -9.07 1.49 0.33
N GLY A 70 -7.84 1.40 -0.16
CA GLY A 70 -7.55 1.14 -1.56
C GLY A 70 -6.30 1.85 -2.07
N GLU A 71 -6.00 1.61 -3.35
CA GLU A 71 -4.87 2.23 -4.03
C GLU A 71 -5.12 3.71 -4.29
N VAL A 72 -4.07 4.52 -4.14
CA VAL A 72 -4.11 5.96 -4.43
C VAL A 72 -4.39 6.18 -5.92
N PHE A 73 -5.48 6.90 -6.22
CA PHE A 73 -5.91 7.19 -7.58
C PHE A 73 -6.00 5.97 -8.49
N LYS A 74 -6.63 4.91 -8.01
CA LYS A 74 -6.80 3.66 -8.76
C LYS A 74 -7.45 3.90 -10.13
N GLY A 75 -6.81 3.36 -11.18
CA GLY A 75 -7.30 3.47 -12.56
C GLY A 75 -7.03 4.81 -13.24
N GLU A 76 -6.51 5.81 -12.54
CA GLU A 76 -6.11 7.08 -13.13
C GLU A 76 -4.62 7.07 -13.49
N SER A 77 -4.30 7.52 -14.70
CA SER A 77 -2.93 7.61 -15.21
C SER A 77 -2.72 8.95 -15.92
N PHE A 78 -2.08 9.87 -15.22
CA PHE A 78 -1.66 11.15 -15.76
C PHE A 78 -0.20 11.39 -15.34
N ASP A 79 0.66 11.80 -16.25
CA ASP A 79 2.10 12.01 -16.01
C ASP A 79 2.40 12.86 -14.77
N TRP A 80 1.55 13.87 -14.49
CA TRP A 80 1.71 14.73 -13.31
C TRP A 80 1.39 14.05 -11.98
N MET A 81 0.75 12.86 -11.99
CA MET A 81 0.40 12.09 -10.79
C MET A 81 1.49 11.09 -10.41
N ASP A 82 2.40 10.76 -11.31
CA ASP A 82 3.38 9.69 -11.12
C ASP A 82 4.30 9.95 -9.92
N ASP A 83 4.77 11.19 -9.76
CA ASP A 83 5.57 11.60 -8.62
C ASP A 83 4.80 11.44 -7.30
N PHE A 84 3.51 11.79 -7.29
CA PHE A 84 2.65 11.65 -6.10
C PHE A 84 2.43 10.19 -5.75
N LYS A 85 2.06 9.38 -6.74
CA LYS A 85 1.84 7.94 -6.55
C LYS A 85 3.11 7.28 -6.03
N SER A 86 4.24 7.52 -6.70
CA SER A 86 5.53 6.95 -6.32
C SER A 86 5.93 7.35 -4.90
N TYR A 87 5.75 8.61 -4.52
CA TYR A 87 6.05 9.07 -3.17
C TYR A 87 5.21 8.33 -2.11
N ILE A 88 3.90 8.24 -2.32
CA ILE A 88 3.02 7.58 -1.36
C ILE A 88 3.29 6.07 -1.32
N CYS A 89 3.40 5.40 -2.47
CA CYS A 89 3.68 3.97 -2.53
C CYS A 89 5.00 3.63 -1.82
N ASN A 90 6.09 4.31 -2.17
CA ASN A 90 7.41 4.06 -1.57
C ASN A 90 7.40 4.35 -0.06
N SER A 91 6.84 5.49 0.35
CA SER A 91 6.77 5.84 1.77
C SER A 91 5.88 4.87 2.56
N THR A 92 4.81 4.37 1.96
CA THR A 92 3.94 3.36 2.57
C THR A 92 4.69 2.04 2.74
N VAL A 93 5.39 1.56 1.72
CA VAL A 93 6.24 0.36 1.80
C VAL A 93 7.26 0.50 2.91
N ASP A 94 7.99 1.63 2.98
CA ASP A 94 8.99 1.89 4.02
C ASP A 94 8.41 1.83 5.45
N VAL A 95 7.18 2.32 5.63
CA VAL A 95 6.50 2.25 6.92
C VAL A 95 6.08 0.83 7.24
N LEU A 96 5.41 0.16 6.31
CA LEU A 96 4.90 -1.19 6.50
C LEU A 96 6.04 -2.19 6.77
N SER A 97 7.16 -2.08 6.04
CA SER A 97 8.35 -2.93 6.25
C SER A 97 8.95 -2.78 7.65
N ARG A 98 8.92 -1.58 8.21
CA ARG A 98 9.39 -1.37 9.60
C ARG A 98 8.43 -1.93 10.65
N PHE A 99 7.14 -1.87 10.39
CA PHE A 99 6.15 -2.35 11.36
C PHE A 99 5.91 -3.85 11.27
N ILE A 100 6.07 -4.49 10.11
CA ILE A 100 5.87 -5.94 9.97
C ILE A 100 6.81 -6.73 10.90
N ASP A 101 8.03 -6.21 11.13
CA ASP A 101 9.03 -6.80 12.04
C ASP A 101 8.61 -6.77 13.52
N THR A 102 7.63 -5.94 13.88
CA THR A 102 7.16 -5.83 15.27
C THR A 102 6.12 -6.88 15.62
N TYR A 103 5.59 -7.60 14.64
CA TYR A 103 4.58 -8.63 14.82
C TYR A 103 5.20 -10.01 14.88
N SER A 104 4.74 -10.83 15.84
CA SER A 104 5.10 -12.25 15.93
C SER A 104 4.25 -13.07 14.96
N ILE A 105 4.89 -13.88 14.13
CA ILE A 105 4.15 -14.80 13.25
C ILE A 105 3.38 -15.84 14.07
N GLU A 106 3.91 -16.22 15.23
CA GLU A 106 3.32 -17.21 16.13
C GLU A 106 1.98 -16.74 16.70
N ASP A 107 1.88 -15.46 17.01
CA ASP A 107 0.69 -14.90 17.68
C ASP A 107 -0.21 -14.11 16.72
N GLU A 108 0.36 -13.52 15.65
CA GLU A 108 -0.30 -12.52 14.81
C GLU A 108 -0.15 -12.80 13.30
N ALA A 109 -0.12 -14.08 12.90
CA ALA A 109 0.07 -14.50 11.51
C ALA A 109 -0.88 -13.80 10.52
N ASP A 110 -2.15 -13.62 10.87
CA ASP A 110 -3.13 -12.92 10.02
C ASP A 110 -2.73 -11.47 9.80
N ARG A 111 -2.22 -10.80 10.82
CA ARG A 111 -1.78 -9.41 10.73
C ARG A 111 -0.54 -9.28 9.85
N VAL A 112 0.42 -10.18 9.99
CA VAL A 112 1.61 -10.27 9.13
C VAL A 112 1.19 -10.45 7.66
N ILE A 113 0.25 -11.35 7.37
CA ILE A 113 -0.28 -11.55 6.02
C ILE A 113 -0.92 -10.27 5.47
N GLN A 114 -1.75 -9.59 6.25
CA GLN A 114 -2.41 -8.36 5.85
C GLN A 114 -1.41 -7.24 5.52
N ILE A 115 -0.37 -7.06 6.36
CA ILE A 115 0.68 -6.06 6.12
C ILE A 115 1.49 -6.42 4.88
N ALA A 116 1.89 -7.68 4.72
CA ALA A 116 2.60 -8.16 3.54
C ALA A 116 1.77 -7.97 2.25
N ASP A 117 0.45 -8.17 2.30
CA ASP A 117 -0.45 -7.90 1.18
C ASP A 117 -0.48 -6.43 0.80
N GLN A 118 -0.48 -5.52 1.78
CA GLN A 118 -0.41 -4.08 1.50
C GLN A 118 0.95 -3.66 0.94
N ILE A 119 2.05 -4.28 1.36
CA ILE A 119 3.37 -4.06 0.76
C ILE A 119 3.34 -4.51 -0.71
N LEU A 120 2.90 -5.75 -0.98
CA LEU A 120 2.83 -6.31 -2.33
C LEU A 120 1.84 -5.58 -3.25
N LEU A 121 0.86 -4.88 -2.71
CA LEU A 121 -0.05 -4.02 -3.47
C LEU A 121 0.68 -2.77 -4.00
N ASN A 122 1.60 -2.20 -3.22
CA ASN A 122 2.35 -0.99 -3.56
C ASN A 122 3.69 -1.29 -4.26
N ASP A 123 4.29 -2.43 -3.96
CA ASP A 123 5.52 -2.96 -4.57
C ASP A 123 5.35 -4.46 -4.86
N PRO A 124 4.82 -4.82 -6.03
CA PRO A 124 4.44 -6.19 -6.35
C PRO A 124 5.58 -7.20 -6.41
N CYS A 125 6.83 -6.74 -6.53
CA CYS A 125 8.03 -7.58 -6.53
C CYS A 125 8.86 -7.47 -5.24
N ASN A 126 8.24 -7.06 -4.14
CA ASN A 126 8.90 -6.98 -2.84
C ASN A 126 9.17 -8.39 -2.27
N GLU A 127 10.44 -8.78 -2.28
CA GLU A 127 10.87 -10.11 -1.87
C GLU A 127 10.67 -10.35 -0.37
N GLU A 128 10.89 -9.32 0.45
CA GLU A 128 10.76 -9.41 1.90
C GLU A 128 9.29 -9.64 2.30
N ALA A 129 8.36 -8.91 1.69
CA ALA A 129 6.94 -9.11 1.91
C ALA A 129 6.47 -10.51 1.47
N LEU A 130 7.01 -11.03 0.35
CA LEU A 130 6.78 -12.42 -0.05
C LEU A 130 7.20 -13.39 1.04
N LEU A 131 8.41 -13.21 1.60
CA LEU A 131 8.95 -14.08 2.65
C LEU A 131 8.06 -14.08 3.91
N TYR A 132 7.66 -12.90 4.39
CA TYR A 132 6.74 -12.78 5.53
C TYR A 132 5.42 -13.49 5.28
N LYS A 133 4.81 -13.24 4.12
CA LYS A 133 3.53 -13.84 3.77
C LYS A 133 3.60 -15.36 3.69
N ILE A 134 4.64 -15.89 3.03
CA ILE A 134 4.83 -17.35 2.92
C ILE A 134 5.04 -17.97 4.29
N LYS A 135 5.92 -17.40 5.13
CA LYS A 135 6.17 -17.90 6.50
C LYS A 135 4.89 -17.94 7.34
N ALA A 136 4.11 -16.85 7.31
CA ALA A 136 2.86 -16.78 8.05
C ALA A 136 1.81 -17.79 7.56
N LEU A 137 1.66 -17.96 6.23
CA LEU A 137 0.77 -18.96 5.65
C LEU A 137 1.17 -20.39 6.01
N ILE A 138 2.48 -20.69 6.02
CA ILE A 138 3.00 -22.01 6.41
C ILE A 138 2.75 -22.26 7.90
N TYR A 139 2.97 -21.25 8.74
CA TYR A 139 2.66 -21.35 10.18
C TYR A 139 1.17 -21.70 10.41
N GLN A 140 0.28 -21.13 9.60
CA GLN A 140 -1.15 -21.47 9.60
C GLN A 140 -1.48 -22.81 8.92
N ASN A 141 -0.49 -23.63 8.55
CA ASN A 141 -0.65 -24.88 7.80
C ASN A 141 -1.31 -24.69 6.40
N ASN A 142 -1.28 -23.49 5.82
CA ASN A 142 -1.86 -23.19 4.53
C ASN A 142 -0.85 -23.30 3.37
N PHE A 143 -0.23 -24.47 3.25
CA PHE A 143 0.83 -24.75 2.27
C PHE A 143 0.39 -24.54 0.81
N LYS A 144 -0.87 -24.87 0.49
CA LYS A 144 -1.39 -24.69 -0.87
C LYS A 144 -1.43 -23.22 -1.27
N LEU A 145 -1.89 -22.36 -0.36
CA LEU A 145 -1.92 -20.93 -0.61
C LEU A 145 -0.51 -20.32 -0.64
N ALA A 146 0.37 -20.75 0.25
CA ALA A 146 1.78 -20.33 0.24
C ALA A 146 2.45 -20.64 -1.11
N ARG A 147 2.26 -21.86 -1.64
CA ARG A 147 2.78 -22.23 -2.97
C ARG A 147 2.16 -21.40 -4.08
N TYR A 148 0.86 -21.18 -4.07
CA TYR A 148 0.17 -20.36 -5.06
C TYR A 148 0.68 -18.91 -5.06
N VAL A 149 0.88 -18.31 -3.87
CA VAL A 149 1.44 -16.97 -3.72
C VAL A 149 2.84 -16.88 -4.31
N TYR A 150 3.70 -17.86 -4.00
CA TYR A 150 5.04 -17.93 -4.57
C TYR A 150 5.03 -18.06 -6.09
N ASP A 151 4.25 -18.97 -6.65
CA ASP A 151 4.19 -19.19 -8.11
C ASP A 151 3.69 -17.94 -8.85
N ARG A 152 2.72 -17.23 -8.27
CA ARG A 152 2.25 -15.94 -8.81
C ARG A 152 3.32 -14.85 -8.76
N PHE A 153 4.05 -14.77 -7.66
CA PHE A 153 5.15 -13.82 -7.52
C PHE A 153 6.24 -14.09 -8.57
N CYS A 154 6.66 -15.36 -8.74
CA CYS A 154 7.65 -15.73 -9.75
C CYS A 154 7.22 -15.35 -11.16
N ALA A 155 5.95 -15.55 -11.51
CA ALA A 155 5.41 -15.16 -12.81
C ALA A 155 5.48 -13.64 -13.03
N LEU A 156 5.10 -12.87 -12.02
CA LEU A 156 5.16 -11.41 -12.07
C LEU A 156 6.61 -10.89 -12.12
N TYR A 157 7.49 -11.48 -11.32
CA TYR A 157 8.93 -11.16 -11.33
C TYR A 157 9.54 -11.35 -12.72
N GLN A 158 9.24 -12.49 -13.36
CA GLN A 158 9.66 -12.78 -14.73
C GLN A 158 9.10 -11.76 -15.74
N GLU A 159 7.85 -11.33 -15.57
CA GLU A 159 7.22 -10.31 -16.42
C GLU A 159 7.91 -8.95 -16.28
N MET A 160 8.21 -8.54 -15.04
CA MET A 160 8.77 -7.22 -14.75
C MET A 160 10.27 -7.10 -15.04
N TYR A 161 11.05 -8.14 -14.74
CA TYR A 161 12.51 -8.10 -14.85
C TYR A 161 13.09 -8.89 -16.02
N GLY A 162 12.29 -9.73 -16.69
CA GLY A 162 12.72 -10.56 -17.81
C GLY A 162 13.54 -11.79 -17.41
N GLU A 163 13.68 -12.06 -16.09
CA GLU A 163 14.45 -13.17 -15.54
C GLU A 163 13.68 -13.93 -14.46
N ALA A 164 14.04 -15.19 -14.23
CA ALA A 164 13.41 -16.01 -13.21
C ALA A 164 13.79 -15.52 -11.81
N PHE A 165 12.83 -15.60 -10.86
CA PHE A 165 13.11 -15.32 -9.46
C PHE A 165 14.18 -16.27 -8.92
N PRO A 166 15.25 -15.77 -8.29
CA PRO A 166 16.45 -16.57 -8.01
C PRO A 166 16.28 -17.61 -6.91
N SER A 167 15.33 -17.42 -5.98
CA SER A 167 15.14 -18.31 -4.83
C SER A 167 14.04 -19.32 -5.07
N SER A 168 14.30 -20.61 -4.90
CA SER A 168 13.26 -21.66 -4.99
C SER A 168 12.28 -21.60 -3.81
N PHE A 169 11.10 -22.19 -3.97
CA PHE A 169 10.11 -22.24 -2.87
C PHE A 169 10.70 -22.90 -1.61
N GLU A 170 11.47 -23.95 -1.78
CA GLU A 170 12.12 -24.69 -0.68
C GLU A 170 13.16 -23.84 0.06
N GLN A 171 13.79 -22.87 -0.62
CA GLN A 171 14.72 -21.91 0.01
C GLN A 171 13.97 -20.80 0.77
N VAL A 172 12.77 -20.44 0.30
CA VAL A 172 11.90 -19.45 0.94
C VAL A 172 11.24 -20.02 2.20
N VAL A 173 10.96 -21.31 2.21
CA VAL A 173 10.30 -22.01 3.34
C VAL A 173 11.32 -22.38 4.40
N PRO A 174 11.15 -21.98 5.68
CA PRO A 174 12.05 -22.39 6.76
C PRO A 174 12.10 -23.91 6.94
N SER A 175 13.30 -24.48 6.94
CA SER A 175 13.55 -25.93 7.04
C SER A 175 12.86 -26.67 8.19
N PRO A 176 12.61 -26.09 9.40
CA PRO A 176 11.95 -26.81 10.49
C PRO A 176 10.46 -27.12 10.23
N LEU A 177 9.83 -26.38 9.32
CA LEU A 177 8.39 -26.51 9.06
C LEU A 177 8.07 -27.56 7.97
N MET A 178 9.05 -27.99 7.19
CA MET A 178 8.90 -29.05 6.20
C MET A 178 8.86 -30.46 6.83
N SER A 179 9.41 -30.65 8.01
CA SER A 179 9.54 -31.98 8.65
C SER A 179 8.22 -32.52 9.23
N GLN A 180 7.14 -31.74 9.22
CA GLN A 180 5.83 -32.17 9.74
C GLN A 180 4.92 -32.80 8.67
N GLN A 181 5.39 -32.96 7.44
CA GLN A 181 4.67 -33.61 6.35
C GLN A 181 5.20 -35.04 6.09
N SER A 182 5.13 -35.92 7.06
CA SER A 182 5.17 -37.36 6.74
C SER A 182 3.73 -37.81 6.51
N PRO A 183 3.39 -38.36 5.33
CA PRO A 183 2.04 -38.88 5.09
C PRO A 183 1.77 -40.11 5.97
N GLN A 184 0.66 -40.11 6.66
CA GLN A 184 0.03 -41.34 7.17
C GLN A 184 -0.79 -41.98 6.06
#